data_6ccd634f42e99f92b827565baf73bd08
#
_entry.id   6ccd634f42e99f92b827565baf73bd08
#
_cell.length_a   1.000
_cell.length_b   1.000
_cell.length_c   1.000
_cell.angle_alpha   90.00
_cell.angle_beta   90.00
_cell.angle_gamma   90.00
#
_symmetry.space_group_name_H-M   'P 1'
#
loop_
_entity.id
_entity.type
_entity.pdbx_description
1 polymer ?
#
loop_
_entity_poly.entity_id
_entity_poly.type
_entity_poly.pdbx_seq_one_letter_code
_entity_poly.pdbx_strand_id
1 'polypeptide(L)'
;MDDATRCPCLSGETFGACCGPLLRGERPAPTAERLMRSRFTAFALHDEAWLLATWHPSTRPGDLELDPGTRWYRLDVLGSRAGGPFDDDGVVEFAAHHRSADGAGVLHEVSRFVREQVPGDVGGPDGRRWLYVDGDVG
;
A
#
# COMPACT_ATOMS: atom_id res chain seq x y z
N MET A 1 11.68 -5.93 10.32
CA MET A 1 12.48 -6.03 9.08
C MET A 1 13.63 -5.03 9.15
N ASP A 2 14.80 -5.46 8.70
CA ASP A 2 16.00 -4.63 8.71
C ASP A 2 15.90 -3.55 7.62
N ASP A 3 16.24 -2.30 7.95
CA ASP A 3 16.22 -1.18 7.02
C ASP A 3 17.15 -1.37 5.82
N ALA A 4 18.20 -2.17 5.95
CA ALA A 4 19.15 -2.43 4.88
C ALA A 4 18.67 -3.53 3.91
N THR A 5 17.60 -4.23 4.24
CA THR A 5 17.03 -5.28 3.40
C THR A 5 16.30 -4.65 2.21
N ARG A 6 16.35 -5.32 1.06
CA ARG A 6 15.56 -4.88 -0.11
C ARG A 6 14.10 -4.81 0.26
N CYS A 7 13.43 -3.70 -0.14
CA CYS A 7 12.02 -3.51 0.17
C CYS A 7 11.18 -4.59 -0.51
N PRO A 8 10.23 -5.21 0.21
CA PRO A 8 9.35 -6.23 -0.37
C PRO A 8 8.57 -5.76 -1.60
N CYS A 9 8.32 -4.45 -1.74
CA CYS A 9 7.58 -3.91 -2.88
C CYS A 9 8.34 -3.94 -4.19
N LEU A 10 9.63 -4.33 -4.16
CA LEU A 10 10.51 -4.46 -5.31
C LEU A 10 10.73 -3.14 -6.05
N SER A 11 10.71 -2.01 -5.35
CA SER A 11 11.03 -0.70 -5.94
C SER A 11 12.50 -0.59 -6.35
N GLY A 12 13.34 -1.46 -5.83
CA GLY A 12 14.79 -1.38 -5.99
C GLY A 12 15.48 -0.71 -4.82
N GLU A 13 14.72 -0.08 -3.93
CA GLU A 13 15.27 0.60 -2.75
C GLU A 13 15.34 -0.35 -1.57
N THR A 14 16.10 0.04 -0.53
CA THR A 14 16.06 -0.67 0.75
C THR A 14 14.75 -0.35 1.47
N PHE A 15 14.38 -1.21 2.41
CA PHE A 15 13.17 -1.01 3.21
C PHE A 15 13.22 0.34 3.95
N GLY A 16 14.35 0.67 4.54
CA GLY A 16 14.52 1.95 5.26
C GLY A 16 14.47 3.18 4.38
N ALA A 17 14.71 3.03 3.08
CA ALA A 17 14.63 4.13 2.11
C ALA A 17 13.31 4.11 1.31
N CYS A 18 12.41 3.19 1.61
CA CYS A 18 11.18 3.00 0.83
C CYS A 18 9.97 2.89 1.73
N CYS A 19 9.46 1.67 1.96
CA CYS A 19 8.21 1.48 2.71
C CYS A 19 8.37 1.62 4.22
N GLY A 20 9.56 1.37 4.76
CA GLY A 20 9.76 1.38 6.21
C GLY A 20 9.29 2.65 6.89
N PRO A 21 9.76 3.85 6.45
CA PRO A 21 9.32 5.09 7.07
C PRO A 21 7.81 5.32 6.98
N LEU A 22 7.17 4.86 5.91
CA LEU A 22 5.71 4.97 5.77
C LEU A 22 5.00 4.08 6.79
N LEU A 23 5.40 2.82 6.89
CA LEU A 23 4.78 1.87 7.81
C LEU A 23 4.97 2.27 9.27
N ARG A 24 6.08 2.94 9.57
CA ARG A 24 6.35 3.44 10.93
C ARG A 24 5.68 4.77 11.24
N GLY A 25 4.97 5.37 10.26
CA GLY A 25 4.32 6.66 10.45
C GLY A 25 5.28 7.84 10.50
N GLU A 26 6.51 7.68 10.01
CA GLU A 26 7.52 8.74 10.06
C GLU A 26 7.32 9.79 8.98
N ARG A 27 6.69 9.41 7.86
CA ARG A 27 6.35 10.35 6.79
C ARG A 27 5.16 9.82 5.99
N PRO A 28 4.35 10.70 5.38
CA PRO A 28 3.24 10.28 4.53
C PRO A 28 3.75 9.84 3.16
N ALA A 29 2.96 9.00 2.48
CA ALA A 29 3.26 8.62 1.11
C ALA A 29 3.08 9.86 0.21
N PRO A 30 4.06 10.17 -0.66
CA PRO A 30 3.95 11.35 -1.53
C PRO A 30 3.04 11.14 -2.74
N THR A 31 2.77 9.90 -3.11
CA THR A 31 1.97 9.58 -4.30
C THR A 31 1.09 8.36 -4.03
N ALA A 32 0.08 8.16 -4.88
CA ALA A 32 -0.77 6.98 -4.80
C ALA A 32 0.03 5.70 -5.02
N GLU A 33 0.99 5.72 -5.95
CA GLU A 33 1.84 4.54 -6.20
C GLU A 33 2.66 4.17 -4.96
N ARG A 34 3.23 5.18 -4.27
CA ARG A 34 4.01 4.92 -3.06
C ARG A 34 3.13 4.35 -1.95
N LEU A 35 1.90 4.85 -1.83
CA LEU A 35 0.96 4.26 -0.88
C LEU A 35 0.64 2.82 -1.24
N MET A 36 0.37 2.55 -2.51
CA MET A 36 0.07 1.18 -2.95
C MET A 36 1.23 0.24 -2.65
N ARG A 37 2.47 0.66 -2.92
CA ARG A 37 3.65 -0.14 -2.62
C ARG A 37 3.77 -0.44 -1.13
N SER A 38 3.49 0.56 -0.27
CA SER A 38 3.53 0.36 1.19
C SER A 38 2.46 -0.63 1.65
N ARG A 39 1.29 -0.62 1.01
CA ARG A 39 0.23 -1.56 1.34
C ARG A 39 0.59 -2.98 0.92
N PHE A 40 1.24 -3.15 -0.24
CA PHE A 40 1.77 -4.47 -0.63
C PHE A 40 2.78 -4.97 0.41
N THR A 41 3.70 -4.13 0.84
CA THR A 41 4.67 -4.49 1.88
C THR A 41 3.97 -4.86 3.19
N ALA A 42 2.88 -4.14 3.53
CA ALA A 42 2.08 -4.47 4.70
C ALA A 42 1.44 -5.86 4.59
N PHE A 43 0.95 -6.23 3.41
CA PHE A 43 0.47 -7.60 3.18
C PHE A 43 1.61 -8.61 3.36
N ALA A 44 2.78 -8.32 2.82
CA ALA A 44 3.94 -9.22 2.91
C ALA A 44 4.42 -9.40 4.36
N LEU A 45 4.30 -8.36 5.18
CA LEU A 45 4.71 -8.38 6.59
C LEU A 45 3.55 -8.67 7.54
N HIS A 46 2.34 -8.88 7.03
CA HIS A 46 1.12 -9.09 7.83
C HIS A 46 0.83 -7.93 8.77
N ASP A 47 1.03 -6.70 8.30
CA ASP A 47 0.77 -5.47 9.05
C ASP A 47 -0.68 -5.01 8.80
N GLU A 48 -1.61 -5.62 9.51
CA GLU A 48 -3.04 -5.30 9.38
C GLU A 48 -3.34 -3.88 9.81
N ALA A 49 -2.63 -3.38 10.82
CA ALA A 49 -2.86 -2.02 11.32
C ALA A 49 -2.60 -0.96 10.24
N TRP A 50 -1.52 -1.11 9.46
CA TRP A 50 -1.23 -0.17 8.37
C TRP A 50 -2.29 -0.24 7.28
N LEU A 51 -2.74 -1.45 6.94
CA LEU A 51 -3.77 -1.61 5.91
C LEU A 51 -5.06 -0.91 6.33
N LEU A 52 -5.49 -1.08 7.58
CA LEU A 52 -6.69 -0.41 8.08
C LEU A 52 -6.51 1.11 8.18
N ALA A 53 -5.35 1.56 8.66
CA ALA A 53 -5.07 2.98 8.82
C ALA A 53 -5.03 3.73 7.49
N THR A 54 -4.69 3.04 6.39
CA THR A 54 -4.62 3.64 5.06
C THR A 54 -5.83 3.33 4.18
N TRP A 55 -6.86 2.73 4.75
CA TRP A 55 -8.11 2.43 4.06
C TRP A 55 -9.10 3.56 4.33
N HIS A 56 -9.71 4.09 3.25
CA HIS A 56 -10.66 5.19 3.39
C HIS A 56 -11.84 4.77 4.27
N PRO A 57 -12.30 5.63 5.18
CA PRO A 57 -13.38 5.25 6.10
C PRO A 57 -14.66 4.79 5.43
N SER A 58 -14.96 5.31 4.24
CA SER A 58 -16.19 4.96 3.51
C SER A 58 -16.24 3.49 3.10
N THR A 59 -15.07 2.83 2.96
CA THR A 59 -14.99 1.45 2.47
C THR A 59 -14.21 0.55 3.42
N ARG A 60 -13.67 1.10 4.50
CA ARG A 60 -12.86 0.34 5.46
C ARG A 60 -13.68 -0.76 6.12
N PRO A 61 -13.19 -2.02 6.13
CA PRO A 61 -13.85 -3.08 6.88
C PRO A 61 -13.70 -2.85 8.39
N GLY A 62 -14.58 -3.46 9.18
CA GLY A 62 -14.53 -3.33 10.65
C GLY A 62 -13.28 -3.97 11.23
N ASP A 63 -12.84 -5.09 10.65
CA ASP A 63 -11.61 -5.76 11.01
C ASP A 63 -11.01 -6.40 9.76
N LEU A 64 -9.75 -6.81 9.85
CA LEU A 64 -9.04 -7.42 8.74
C LEU A 64 -8.18 -8.54 9.30
N GLU A 65 -8.38 -9.75 8.78
CA GLU A 65 -7.55 -10.91 9.13
C GLU A 65 -6.81 -11.36 7.89
N LEU A 66 -5.49 -11.30 7.95
CA LEU A 66 -4.64 -11.81 6.87
C LEU A 66 -4.31 -13.27 7.13
N ASP A 67 -4.33 -14.07 6.07
CA ASP A 67 -3.95 -15.47 6.17
C ASP A 67 -2.44 -15.56 6.44
N PRO A 68 -2.03 -16.07 7.61
CA PRO A 68 -0.60 -16.17 7.92
C PRO A 68 0.15 -17.14 7.03
N GLY A 69 -0.56 -18.04 6.35
CA GLY A 69 0.02 -19.00 5.41
C GLY A 69 0.22 -18.46 4.01
N THR A 70 -0.26 -17.25 3.72
CA THR A 70 -0.09 -16.63 2.42
C THR A 70 1.15 -15.75 2.42
N ARG A 71 2.02 -16.01 1.45
CA ARG A 71 3.25 -15.24 1.27
C ARG A 71 3.16 -14.40 0.01
N TRP A 72 3.20 -13.07 0.16
CA TRP A 72 3.25 -12.14 -0.97
C TRP A 72 4.72 -11.87 -1.28
N TYR A 73 5.16 -12.18 -2.50
CA TYR A 73 6.59 -12.19 -2.79
C TYR A 73 6.99 -11.35 -4.01
N ARG A 74 6.03 -10.87 -4.81
CA ARG A 74 6.35 -10.10 -5.99
C ARG A 74 5.23 -9.10 -6.31
N LEU A 75 5.63 -7.88 -6.65
CA LEU A 75 4.72 -6.82 -7.07
C LEU A 75 5.18 -6.27 -8.40
N ASP A 76 4.28 -6.28 -9.39
CA ASP A 76 4.49 -5.62 -10.68
C ASP A 76 3.52 -4.46 -10.79
N VAL A 77 4.02 -3.23 -10.84
CA VAL A 77 3.19 -2.05 -11.11
C VAL A 77 3.06 -1.93 -12.62
N LEU A 78 1.83 -2.06 -13.12
CA LEU A 78 1.57 -2.13 -14.55
C LEU A 78 1.27 -0.76 -15.15
N GLY A 79 0.76 0.17 -14.35
CA GLY A 79 0.48 1.52 -14.81
C GLY A 79 -0.16 2.36 -13.72
N SER A 80 -0.21 3.66 -13.95
CA SER A 80 -0.88 4.57 -13.05
C SER A 80 -1.45 5.74 -13.84
N ARG A 81 -2.47 6.39 -13.26
CA ARG A 81 -3.08 7.58 -13.82
C ARG A 81 -3.34 8.56 -12.68
N ALA A 82 -2.93 9.82 -12.85
CA ALA A 82 -2.95 10.81 -11.78
C ALA A 82 -2.19 10.29 -10.55
N GLY A 83 -2.55 10.71 -9.34
CA GLY A 83 -1.93 10.20 -8.12
C GLY A 83 -0.56 10.78 -7.83
N GLY A 84 -0.16 11.84 -8.53
CA GLY A 84 1.11 12.50 -8.29
C GLY A 84 1.08 13.42 -7.08
N PRO A 85 2.21 14.08 -6.77
CA PRO A 85 2.33 14.89 -5.54
C PRO A 85 1.35 16.05 -5.44
N PHE A 86 0.77 16.48 -6.56
CA PHE A 86 -0.15 17.60 -6.59
C PHE A 86 -1.59 17.19 -6.89
N ASP A 87 -1.85 15.88 -7.02
CA ASP A 87 -3.18 15.36 -7.32
C ASP A 87 -3.90 14.99 -6.03
N ASP A 88 -5.24 14.97 -6.09
CA ASP A 88 -6.09 14.57 -4.97
C ASP A 88 -6.71 13.18 -5.17
N ASP A 89 -6.56 12.60 -6.34
CA ASP A 89 -6.99 11.24 -6.63
C ASP A 89 -5.99 10.56 -7.57
N GLY A 90 -6.08 9.25 -7.66
CA GLY A 90 -5.22 8.49 -8.53
C GLY A 90 -5.65 7.04 -8.66
N VAL A 91 -5.16 6.42 -9.72
CA VAL A 91 -5.41 5.01 -10.02
C VAL A 91 -4.08 4.32 -10.24
N VAL A 92 -3.92 3.13 -9.67
CA VAL A 92 -2.73 2.31 -9.87
C VAL A 92 -3.17 0.91 -10.24
N GLU A 93 -2.64 0.41 -11.36
CA GLU A 93 -2.86 -0.96 -11.80
C GLU A 93 -1.64 -1.80 -11.46
N PHE A 94 -1.85 -2.97 -10.87
CA PHE A 94 -0.76 -3.82 -10.45
C PHE A 94 -1.13 -5.29 -10.48
N ALA A 95 -0.10 -6.14 -10.46
CA ALA A 95 -0.21 -7.58 -10.27
C ALA A 95 0.61 -7.95 -9.04
N ALA A 96 -0.03 -8.57 -8.06
CA ALA A 96 0.61 -9.01 -6.82
C ALA A 96 0.63 -10.53 -6.79
N HIS A 97 1.81 -11.10 -6.63
CA HIS A 97 2.02 -12.55 -6.68
C HIS A 97 2.10 -13.11 -5.27
N HIS A 98 1.35 -14.19 -5.04
CA HIS A 98 1.31 -14.82 -3.74
C HIS A 98 1.45 -16.33 -3.85
N ARG A 99 1.79 -16.95 -2.72
CA ARG A 99 1.93 -18.39 -2.61
C ARG A 99 1.42 -18.82 -1.24
N SER A 100 0.68 -19.95 -1.24
CA SER A 100 0.14 -20.53 -0.02
C SER A 100 0.20 -22.06 -0.12
N ALA A 101 -0.35 -22.76 0.88
CA ALA A 101 -0.45 -24.21 0.84
C ALA A 101 -1.25 -24.71 -0.36
N ASP A 102 -2.18 -23.89 -0.87
CA ASP A 102 -3.02 -24.23 -2.01
C ASP A 102 -2.36 -23.94 -3.36
N GLY A 103 -1.13 -23.44 -3.36
CA GLY A 103 -0.37 -23.13 -4.57
C GLY A 103 -0.12 -21.64 -4.75
N ALA A 104 0.28 -21.28 -5.97
CA ALA A 104 0.63 -19.91 -6.32
C ALA A 104 -0.52 -19.24 -7.08
N GLY A 105 -0.63 -17.91 -6.93
CA GLY A 105 -1.62 -17.13 -7.65
C GLY A 105 -1.16 -15.70 -7.87
N VAL A 106 -1.93 -14.99 -8.70
CA VAL A 106 -1.67 -13.58 -9.00
C VAL A 106 -2.97 -12.81 -8.80
N LEU A 107 -2.89 -11.75 -7.99
CA LEU A 107 -3.98 -10.80 -7.86
C LEU A 107 -3.70 -9.64 -8.79
N HIS A 108 -4.55 -9.45 -9.79
CA HIS A 108 -4.50 -8.27 -10.66
C HIS A 108 -5.61 -7.32 -10.23
N GLU A 109 -5.25 -6.07 -9.95
CA GLU A 109 -6.20 -5.08 -9.46
C GLU A 109 -5.92 -3.72 -10.06
N VAL A 110 -7.00 -2.96 -10.33
CA VAL A 110 -6.93 -1.54 -10.64
C VAL A 110 -7.51 -0.83 -9.42
N SER A 111 -6.65 -0.21 -8.64
CA SER A 111 -6.99 0.39 -7.35
C SER A 111 -7.21 1.89 -7.46
N ARG A 112 -8.17 2.39 -6.72
CA ARG A 112 -8.49 3.82 -6.65
C ARG A 112 -8.05 4.38 -5.29
N PHE A 113 -7.41 5.54 -5.34
CA PHE A 113 -6.88 6.24 -4.16
C PHE A 113 -7.35 7.69 -4.16
N VAL A 114 -7.50 8.25 -2.98
CA VAL A 114 -7.80 9.68 -2.80
C VAL A 114 -6.83 10.23 -1.76
N ARG A 115 -6.58 11.55 -1.85
CA ARG A 115 -5.79 12.26 -0.85
C ARG A 115 -6.70 13.22 -0.12
N GLU A 116 -6.86 13.01 1.16
CA GLU A 116 -7.81 13.75 1.99
C GLU A 116 -7.22 14.10 3.33
N GLN A 117 -7.85 15.07 3.97
CA GLN A 117 -7.57 15.45 5.35
C GLN A 117 -7.86 14.27 6.27
N VAL A 118 -6.94 14.00 7.20
CA VAL A 118 -7.12 12.95 8.19
C VAL A 118 -6.94 13.55 9.57
N PRO A 119 -7.62 12.96 10.59
CA PRO A 119 -7.43 13.41 11.98
C PRO A 119 -6.03 13.12 12.48
N GLY A 120 -5.50 13.99 13.34
CA GLY A 120 -4.21 13.77 14.00
C GLY A 120 -3.03 14.31 13.21
N ASP A 121 -1.83 13.86 13.58
CA ASP A 121 -0.57 14.41 13.09
C ASP A 121 0.04 13.60 11.94
N VAL A 122 -0.72 12.68 11.34
CA VAL A 122 -0.20 11.71 10.38
C VAL A 122 -0.29 12.17 8.93
N GLY A 123 -0.81 13.37 8.69
CA GLY A 123 -0.89 13.91 7.34
C GLY A 123 0.41 14.52 6.87
N GLY A 124 0.47 14.93 5.59
CA GLY A 124 1.58 15.69 5.03
C GLY A 124 1.58 17.12 5.52
N PRO A 125 2.40 18.01 4.89
CA PRO A 125 2.50 19.42 5.33
C PRO A 125 1.17 20.16 5.32
N ASP A 126 0.21 19.72 4.51
CA ASP A 126 -1.14 20.29 4.45
C ASP A 126 -2.17 19.49 5.27
N GLY A 127 -1.72 18.49 6.05
CA GLY A 127 -2.60 17.64 6.86
C GLY A 127 -3.31 16.56 6.08
N ARG A 128 -3.03 16.40 4.80
CA ARG A 128 -3.69 15.40 3.95
C ARG A 128 -2.78 14.21 3.71
N ARG A 129 -3.39 13.05 3.43
CA ARG A 129 -2.64 11.85 3.09
C ARG A 129 -3.43 10.98 2.11
N TRP A 130 -2.70 10.14 1.39
CA TRP A 130 -3.29 9.18 0.46
C TRP A 130 -3.98 8.05 1.21
N LEU A 131 -5.14 7.65 0.71
CA LEU A 131 -5.93 6.54 1.25
C LEU A 131 -6.41 5.66 0.10
N TYR A 132 -6.43 4.35 0.34
CA TYR A 132 -7.01 3.39 -0.57
C TYR A 132 -8.52 3.41 -0.43
N VAL A 133 -9.25 3.48 -1.55
CA VAL A 133 -10.71 3.48 -1.52
C VAL A 133 -11.24 2.10 -1.87
N ASP A 134 -11.01 1.64 -3.08
CA ASP A 134 -11.47 0.35 -3.58
C ASP A 134 -10.69 -0.03 -4.82
N GLY A 135 -11.01 -1.18 -5.40
CA GLY A 135 -10.39 -1.62 -6.62
C GLY A 135 -11.24 -2.61 -7.38
N ASP A 136 -10.90 -2.75 -8.67
CA ASP A 136 -11.50 -3.74 -9.54
C ASP A 136 -10.48 -4.86 -9.76
N VAL A 137 -10.87 -6.09 -9.38
CA VAL A 137 -10.06 -7.29 -9.53
C VAL A 137 -10.44 -7.95 -10.84
N GLY A 138 -9.44 -8.26 -11.65
CA GLY A 138 -9.71 -8.85 -12.95
C GLY A 138 -8.67 -9.79 -13.47
#